data_7b1b7a9d61285eacf6bed29126eb3b09
#
_entry.id   7b1b7a9d61285eacf6bed29126eb3b09
#
_cell.length_a   1.000
_cell.length_b   1.000
_cell.length_c   1.000
_cell.angle_alpha   90.00
_cell.angle_beta   90.00
_cell.angle_gamma   90.00
#
_symmetry.space_group_name_H-M   'P 1'
#
loop_
_entity.id
_entity.type
_entity.pdbx_description
1 polymer ?
#
loop_
_entity_poly.entity_id
_entity_poly.type
_entity_poly.pdbx_seq_one_letter_code
_entity_poly.pdbx_strand_id
1 'polypeptide(L)'
;MANFFKDNDDLQYYFDKGVDWESLVRITEHDFADADGEGFSTTEEAVGFYREIVEMVGQFSAEEIKPYEREIDQKGVELVDGEVVFPERLAGIFEKIKDLDLHGLPIPREFGGMNAPMMVYFMNSELMARADVSTMAHHGFHAGMAMGALVFSALEGSSEIDPKTGRINKTRWRTMIEEIAAGEAWGCMDITEPDAGSDMAALRAVGEQDADGNWFVTGEKIFITSGHGKYHFVVARTEATATNDPMSGLNGLSMFLVPTYEEDADGNRTRIVQLSRVEEKLGHHGSATCGLVFDKAPAELVGKRGEGFKYMLTLMNNARLGVGFECLGLSESAYRAATEYAAERGSMGKTIDRHEMIADYLETMQTEIQGIRAMAVTAAFHEEMAQKLALAIRYGDLDESEEKRMKRLMKSHQRTSRRITPLLKYFGAEKSVEHARTSLQIHGGNGYTTDYIPEKLLRDALVMPIYEGTSQIQALMAMKDALGTIIQNPQGFVRRMAQARWRSLSSRNPLERRVAQLQSLSFGAQQHLVLKTAGAKMKGLRGKPMGAWSDELTKNWDPKRDFAYAMLHAERLIQL
;
A
#
# COMPACT_ATOMS: atom_id res chain seq x y z
N MET A 1 24.89 -18.06 -9.03
CA MET A 1 23.46 -17.87 -9.25
C MET A 1 23.09 -16.44 -8.86
N ALA A 2 22.40 -15.72 -9.71
CA ALA A 2 21.98 -14.35 -9.43
C ALA A 2 20.93 -14.35 -8.30
N ASN A 3 21.01 -13.41 -7.36
CA ASN A 3 20.08 -13.36 -6.24
C ASN A 3 19.90 -11.90 -5.78
N PHE A 4 18.71 -11.37 -5.94
CA PHE A 4 18.38 -9.97 -5.67
C PHE A 4 18.37 -9.59 -4.17
N PHE A 5 18.28 -10.54 -3.28
CA PHE A 5 18.48 -10.29 -1.86
C PHE A 5 19.98 -10.25 -1.52
N LYS A 6 20.77 -11.23 -2.02
CA LYS A 6 22.21 -11.33 -1.71
C LYS A 6 23.07 -10.25 -2.34
N ASP A 7 22.64 -9.65 -3.43
CA ASP A 7 23.34 -8.54 -4.08
C ASP A 7 22.91 -7.15 -3.56
N ASN A 8 22.04 -7.09 -2.54
CA ASN A 8 21.51 -5.85 -1.98
C ASN A 8 21.88 -5.70 -0.50
N ASP A 9 23.05 -5.14 -0.22
CA ASP A 9 23.57 -4.92 1.14
C ASP A 9 22.63 -4.08 2.01
N ASP A 10 21.90 -3.14 1.40
CA ASP A 10 20.99 -2.25 2.11
C ASP A 10 19.71 -3.03 2.56
N LEU A 11 19.14 -3.86 1.68
CA LEU A 11 18.02 -4.73 2.05
C LEU A 11 18.42 -5.76 3.12
N GLN A 12 19.62 -6.37 2.99
CA GLN A 12 20.16 -7.28 4.01
C GLN A 12 20.35 -6.55 5.36
N TYR A 13 20.87 -5.31 5.33
CA TYR A 13 21.01 -4.52 6.56
C TYR A 13 19.65 -4.30 7.25
N TYR A 14 18.60 -3.93 6.50
CA TYR A 14 17.28 -3.75 7.09
C TYR A 14 16.69 -5.06 7.60
N PHE A 15 16.88 -6.16 6.89
CA PHE A 15 16.48 -7.49 7.39
C PHE A 15 17.19 -7.83 8.70
N ASP A 16 18.52 -7.65 8.77
CA ASP A 16 19.33 -8.09 9.91
C ASP A 16 19.25 -7.15 11.11
N LYS A 17 19.08 -5.84 10.88
CA LYS A 17 19.26 -4.79 11.89
C LYS A 17 18.15 -3.76 11.93
N GLY A 18 17.40 -3.59 10.86
CA GLY A 18 16.41 -2.52 10.73
C GLY A 18 15.02 -2.89 11.24
N VAL A 19 14.71 -4.19 11.35
CA VAL A 19 13.43 -4.71 11.85
C VAL A 19 13.61 -5.20 13.29
N ASP A 20 12.73 -4.81 14.19
CA ASP A 20 12.60 -5.38 15.54
C ASP A 20 11.85 -6.72 15.43
N TRP A 21 12.58 -7.76 14.98
CA TRP A 21 12.03 -9.10 14.82
C TRP A 21 11.53 -9.71 16.12
N GLU A 22 12.19 -9.45 17.24
CA GLU A 22 11.76 -9.97 18.54
C GLU A 22 10.32 -9.56 18.87
N SER A 23 10.02 -8.26 18.75
CA SER A 23 8.67 -7.76 19.00
C SER A 23 7.67 -8.25 17.97
N LEU A 24 8.07 -8.34 16.69
CA LEU A 24 7.18 -8.72 15.60
C LEU A 24 6.86 -10.23 15.62
N VAL A 25 7.86 -11.08 15.83
CA VAL A 25 7.68 -12.53 15.91
C VAL A 25 6.85 -12.89 17.14
N ARG A 26 7.16 -12.36 18.31
CA ARG A 26 6.39 -12.64 19.53
C ARG A 26 4.91 -12.33 19.38
N ILE A 27 4.54 -11.21 18.80
CA ILE A 27 3.13 -10.88 18.61
C ILE A 27 2.50 -11.75 17.50
N THR A 28 3.27 -12.17 16.49
CA THR A 28 2.79 -13.03 15.40
C THR A 28 2.57 -14.47 15.90
N GLU A 29 3.46 -14.98 16.71
CA GLU A 29 3.43 -16.34 17.25
C GLU A 29 2.79 -16.41 18.66
N HIS A 30 2.08 -15.35 19.09
CA HIS A 30 1.41 -15.29 20.39
C HIS A 30 2.32 -15.71 21.56
N ASP A 31 3.52 -15.10 21.64
CA ASP A 31 4.58 -15.47 22.59
C ASP A 31 4.94 -16.97 22.54
N PHE A 32 4.93 -17.55 21.33
CA PHE A 32 5.25 -18.96 21.05
C PHE A 32 4.27 -19.96 21.69
N ALA A 33 3.01 -19.56 21.83
CA ALA A 33 2.00 -20.39 22.49
C ALA A 33 1.65 -21.68 21.72
N ASP A 34 1.97 -21.78 20.43
CA ASP A 34 1.76 -22.96 19.57
C ASP A 34 3.09 -23.67 19.20
N ALA A 35 4.14 -23.50 20.00
CA ALA A 35 5.46 -24.08 19.74
C ALA A 35 5.49 -25.62 19.74
N ASP A 36 4.57 -26.26 20.44
CA ASP A 36 4.40 -27.72 20.45
C ASP A 36 3.59 -28.24 19.24
N GLY A 37 3.03 -27.34 18.42
CA GLY A 37 2.25 -27.62 17.21
C GLY A 37 2.99 -27.26 15.92
N GLU A 38 2.40 -26.36 15.14
CA GLU A 38 2.94 -25.88 13.84
C GLU A 38 3.71 -24.55 13.95
N GLY A 39 3.71 -23.91 15.15
CA GLY A 39 4.35 -22.63 15.41
C GLY A 39 5.86 -22.74 15.62
N PHE A 40 6.56 -21.60 15.53
CA PHE A 40 7.98 -21.51 15.88
C PHE A 40 8.16 -21.52 17.39
N SER A 41 9.33 -22.01 17.83
CA SER A 41 9.70 -22.08 19.25
C SER A 41 10.52 -20.88 19.72
N THR A 42 11.20 -20.18 18.80
CA THR A 42 12.05 -19.01 19.10
C THR A 42 12.00 -17.97 17.98
N THR A 43 12.40 -16.74 18.32
CA THR A 43 12.57 -15.67 17.33
C THR A 43 13.63 -16.04 16.30
N GLU A 44 14.73 -16.65 16.72
CA GLU A 44 15.85 -17.02 15.84
C GLU A 44 15.40 -18.05 14.79
N GLU A 45 14.60 -19.04 15.18
CA GLU A 45 14.04 -20.03 14.27
C GLU A 45 13.14 -19.38 13.22
N ALA A 46 12.19 -18.54 13.65
CA ALA A 46 11.30 -17.82 12.76
C ALA A 46 12.06 -16.92 11.77
N VAL A 47 13.01 -16.12 12.26
CA VAL A 47 13.82 -15.22 11.42
C VAL A 47 14.72 -16.02 10.46
N GLY A 48 15.24 -17.17 10.88
CA GLY A 48 15.97 -18.09 10.00
C GLY A 48 15.11 -18.53 8.80
N PHE A 49 13.89 -18.97 9.07
CA PHE A 49 12.91 -19.34 8.05
C PHE A 49 12.54 -18.16 7.14
N TYR A 50 12.28 -16.97 7.69
CA TYR A 50 11.97 -15.77 6.87
C TYR A 50 13.15 -15.39 5.97
N ARG A 51 14.39 -15.57 6.44
CA ARG A 51 15.60 -15.35 5.62
C ARG A 51 15.65 -16.32 4.43
N GLU A 52 15.39 -17.59 4.66
CA GLU A 52 15.35 -18.59 3.58
C GLU A 52 14.32 -18.21 2.53
N ILE A 53 13.14 -17.73 2.93
CA ILE A 53 12.11 -17.25 1.99
C ILE A 53 12.60 -16.06 1.16
N VAL A 54 13.14 -15.00 1.77
CA VAL A 54 13.57 -13.82 1.00
C VAL A 54 14.77 -14.14 0.11
N GLU A 55 15.65 -15.05 0.51
CA GLU A 55 16.75 -15.54 -0.33
C GLU A 55 16.23 -16.35 -1.51
N MET A 56 15.27 -17.25 -1.29
CA MET A 56 14.61 -18.03 -2.35
C MET A 56 13.89 -17.10 -3.35
N VAL A 57 13.09 -16.14 -2.86
CA VAL A 57 12.38 -15.18 -3.73
C VAL A 57 13.36 -14.28 -4.46
N GLY A 58 14.47 -13.89 -3.83
CA GLY A 58 15.54 -13.12 -4.47
C GLY A 58 16.19 -13.87 -5.64
N GLN A 59 16.41 -15.16 -5.51
CA GLN A 59 16.91 -16.02 -6.59
C GLN A 59 15.84 -16.21 -7.67
N PHE A 60 14.62 -16.60 -7.29
CA PHE A 60 13.49 -16.78 -8.19
C PHE A 60 13.24 -15.53 -9.04
N SER A 61 13.22 -14.36 -8.43
CA SER A 61 13.01 -13.09 -9.14
C SER A 61 14.12 -12.82 -10.16
N ALA A 62 15.38 -13.11 -9.81
CA ALA A 62 16.53 -12.88 -10.66
C ALA A 62 16.63 -13.87 -11.84
N GLU A 63 16.26 -15.14 -11.63
CA GLU A 63 16.48 -16.20 -12.60
C GLU A 63 15.21 -16.55 -13.41
N GLU A 64 14.02 -16.41 -12.82
CA GLU A 64 12.76 -16.86 -13.44
C GLU A 64 11.85 -15.71 -13.89
N ILE A 65 11.99 -14.49 -13.36
CA ILE A 65 11.18 -13.34 -13.76
C ILE A 65 11.99 -12.37 -14.61
N LYS A 66 13.11 -11.87 -14.08
CA LYS A 66 13.93 -10.81 -14.72
C LYS A 66 14.32 -11.08 -16.18
N PRO A 67 14.73 -12.29 -16.58
CA PRO A 67 15.09 -12.55 -17.97
C PRO A 67 13.96 -12.38 -18.97
N TYR A 68 12.71 -12.42 -18.50
CA TYR A 68 11.49 -12.40 -19.32
C TYR A 68 10.70 -11.09 -19.24
N GLU A 69 11.16 -10.10 -18.46
CA GLU A 69 10.44 -8.83 -18.25
C GLU A 69 10.08 -8.10 -19.54
N ARG A 70 10.94 -8.20 -20.55
CA ARG A 70 10.71 -7.59 -21.88
C ARG A 70 9.69 -8.38 -22.70
N GLU A 71 9.74 -9.71 -22.68
CA GLU A 71 8.77 -10.56 -23.34
C GLU A 71 7.37 -10.35 -22.74
N ILE A 72 7.29 -10.24 -21.42
CA ILE A 72 6.04 -9.97 -20.69
C ILE A 72 5.46 -8.61 -21.11
N ASP A 73 6.29 -7.56 -21.16
CA ASP A 73 5.87 -6.22 -21.59
C ASP A 73 5.39 -6.19 -23.05
N GLN A 74 6.10 -6.85 -23.95
CA GLN A 74 5.79 -6.84 -25.39
C GLN A 74 4.52 -7.63 -25.73
N LYS A 75 4.30 -8.76 -25.07
CA LYS A 75 3.12 -9.61 -25.31
C LYS A 75 1.87 -9.08 -24.61
N GLY A 76 2.05 -8.60 -23.35
CA GLY A 76 0.94 -8.09 -22.57
C GLY A 76 -0.13 -9.12 -22.24
N VAL A 77 -1.24 -8.66 -21.70
CA VAL A 77 -2.40 -9.46 -21.31
C VAL A 77 -3.54 -9.16 -22.29
N GLU A 78 -4.27 -10.17 -22.69
CA GLU A 78 -5.37 -10.06 -23.65
C GLU A 78 -6.72 -10.48 -23.03
N LEU A 79 -7.82 -9.98 -23.59
CA LEU A 79 -9.18 -10.45 -23.31
C LEU A 79 -9.65 -11.29 -24.50
N VAL A 80 -9.86 -12.58 -24.28
CA VAL A 80 -10.31 -13.53 -25.31
C VAL A 80 -11.57 -14.22 -24.80
N ASP A 81 -12.66 -14.16 -25.56
CA ASP A 81 -13.95 -14.79 -25.22
C ASP A 81 -14.47 -14.46 -23.81
N GLY A 82 -14.19 -13.23 -23.34
CA GLY A 82 -14.60 -12.76 -22.02
C GLY A 82 -13.71 -13.19 -20.85
N GLU A 83 -12.58 -13.86 -21.13
CA GLU A 83 -11.61 -14.29 -20.15
C GLU A 83 -10.25 -13.59 -20.36
N VAL A 84 -9.51 -13.36 -19.26
CA VAL A 84 -8.14 -12.83 -19.31
C VAL A 84 -7.19 -13.95 -19.69
N VAL A 85 -6.38 -13.70 -20.71
CA VAL A 85 -5.34 -14.63 -21.16
C VAL A 85 -3.97 -13.98 -20.94
N PHE A 86 -3.14 -14.63 -20.12
CA PHE A 86 -1.75 -14.24 -19.91
C PHE A 86 -0.84 -14.84 -20.97
N PRO A 87 0.27 -14.19 -21.35
CA PRO A 87 1.33 -14.82 -22.11
C PRO A 87 1.80 -16.12 -21.46
N GLU A 88 2.08 -17.14 -22.24
CA GLU A 88 2.49 -18.47 -21.75
C GLU A 88 3.62 -18.39 -20.69
N ARG A 89 4.61 -17.52 -20.95
CA ARG A 89 5.72 -17.31 -20.03
C ARG A 89 5.26 -16.77 -18.66
N LEU A 90 4.38 -15.77 -18.67
CA LEU A 90 3.86 -15.17 -17.45
C LEU A 90 2.94 -16.13 -16.69
N ALA A 91 2.10 -16.88 -17.39
CA ALA A 91 1.30 -17.93 -16.79
C ALA A 91 2.18 -19.00 -16.11
N GLY A 92 3.27 -19.43 -16.78
CA GLY A 92 4.25 -20.36 -16.19
C GLY A 92 4.98 -19.79 -14.96
N ILE A 93 5.21 -18.47 -14.88
CA ILE A 93 5.77 -17.83 -13.70
C ILE A 93 4.76 -17.89 -12.55
N PHE A 94 3.47 -17.64 -12.79
CA PHE A 94 2.44 -17.74 -11.75
C PHE A 94 2.28 -19.17 -11.21
N GLU A 95 2.35 -20.19 -12.08
CA GLU A 95 2.37 -21.59 -11.60
C GLU A 95 3.58 -21.86 -10.69
N LYS A 96 4.77 -21.36 -11.02
CA LYS A 96 5.95 -21.49 -10.14
C LYS A 96 5.78 -20.75 -8.81
N ILE A 97 5.15 -19.57 -8.82
CA ILE A 97 4.83 -18.84 -7.58
C ILE A 97 3.88 -19.68 -6.71
N LYS A 98 2.91 -20.36 -7.34
CA LYS A 98 2.01 -21.31 -6.66
C LYS A 98 2.77 -22.51 -6.10
N ASP A 99 3.64 -23.13 -6.88
CA ASP A 99 4.46 -24.27 -6.45
C ASP A 99 5.40 -23.95 -5.27
N LEU A 100 5.73 -22.67 -5.08
CA LEU A 100 6.52 -22.16 -3.97
C LEU A 100 5.67 -21.72 -2.76
N ASP A 101 4.35 -21.95 -2.77
CA ASP A 101 3.37 -21.58 -1.73
C ASP A 101 3.39 -20.07 -1.37
N LEU A 102 3.90 -19.20 -2.26
CA LEU A 102 4.08 -17.78 -1.96
C LEU A 102 2.76 -17.00 -1.83
N HIS A 103 1.65 -17.55 -2.33
CA HIS A 103 0.32 -16.97 -2.14
C HIS A 103 -0.15 -17.06 -0.69
N GLY A 104 0.24 -18.12 0.02
CA GLY A 104 -0.07 -18.36 1.42
C GLY A 104 0.86 -17.65 2.42
N LEU A 105 1.90 -16.94 1.97
CA LEU A 105 2.97 -16.44 2.83
C LEU A 105 2.49 -15.71 4.11
N PRO A 106 1.63 -14.67 4.08
CA PRO A 106 1.16 -14.00 5.30
C PRO A 106 -0.11 -14.62 5.89
N ILE A 107 -0.69 -15.61 5.24
CA ILE A 107 -1.96 -16.23 5.67
C ILE A 107 -1.68 -17.18 6.84
N PRO A 108 -2.54 -17.22 7.89
CA PRO A 108 -2.35 -18.14 9.02
C PRO A 108 -2.30 -19.61 8.61
N ARG A 109 -1.55 -20.42 9.37
CA ARG A 109 -1.30 -21.85 9.09
C ARG A 109 -2.58 -22.67 8.99
N GLU A 110 -3.58 -22.39 9.82
CA GLU A 110 -4.89 -23.08 9.81
C GLU A 110 -5.71 -22.90 8.52
N PHE A 111 -5.24 -22.05 7.60
CA PHE A 111 -5.80 -21.86 6.25
C PHE A 111 -4.81 -22.30 5.15
N GLY A 112 -3.76 -23.04 5.51
CA GLY A 112 -2.76 -23.51 4.55
C GLY A 112 -1.66 -22.49 4.23
N GLY A 113 -1.57 -21.39 5.00
CA GLY A 113 -0.52 -20.38 4.83
C GLY A 113 0.72 -20.66 5.70
N MET A 114 1.70 -19.73 5.64
CA MET A 114 2.95 -19.82 6.39
C MET A 114 2.96 -18.96 7.67
N ASN A 115 1.95 -18.12 7.89
CA ASN A 115 1.86 -17.16 8.99
C ASN A 115 3.08 -16.20 9.08
N ALA A 116 3.74 -15.93 7.96
CA ALA A 116 4.86 -14.99 7.95
C ALA A 116 4.36 -13.54 8.16
N PRO A 117 5.12 -12.69 8.83
CA PRO A 117 4.78 -11.29 8.94
C PRO A 117 4.62 -10.61 7.57
N MET A 118 3.71 -9.62 7.49
CA MET A 118 3.56 -8.78 6.29
C MET A 118 4.87 -8.09 5.89
N MET A 119 5.79 -7.86 6.82
CA MET A 119 7.14 -7.37 6.54
C MET A 119 7.88 -8.26 5.54
N VAL A 120 7.84 -9.58 5.71
CA VAL A 120 8.46 -10.54 4.78
C VAL A 120 7.80 -10.48 3.41
N TYR A 121 6.47 -10.41 3.39
CA TYR A 121 5.68 -10.26 2.18
C TYR A 121 6.04 -8.97 1.40
N PHE A 122 6.20 -7.84 2.08
CA PHE A 122 6.61 -6.60 1.44
C PHE A 122 8.05 -6.64 0.92
N MET A 123 8.98 -7.27 1.63
CA MET A 123 10.34 -7.48 1.12
C MET A 123 10.34 -8.35 -0.14
N ASN A 124 9.52 -9.41 -0.18
CA ASN A 124 9.34 -10.20 -1.39
C ASN A 124 8.74 -9.38 -2.54
N SER A 125 7.80 -8.46 -2.23
CA SER A 125 7.24 -7.56 -3.23
C SER A 125 8.32 -6.63 -3.85
N GLU A 126 9.27 -6.13 -3.05
CA GLU A 126 10.43 -5.37 -3.57
C GLU A 126 11.28 -6.21 -4.52
N LEU A 127 11.59 -7.47 -4.14
CA LEU A 127 12.42 -8.37 -4.95
C LEU A 127 11.75 -8.73 -6.28
N MET A 128 10.44 -9.03 -6.26
CA MET A 128 9.67 -9.30 -7.49
C MET A 128 9.54 -8.04 -8.36
N ALA A 129 9.24 -6.88 -7.77
CA ALA A 129 9.14 -5.62 -8.50
C ALA A 129 10.45 -5.18 -9.14
N ARG A 130 11.60 -5.52 -8.55
CA ARG A 130 12.92 -5.32 -9.18
C ARG A 130 13.09 -6.17 -10.44
N ALA A 131 12.44 -7.32 -10.50
CA ALA A 131 12.43 -8.15 -11.69
C ALA A 131 11.42 -7.63 -12.73
N ASP A 132 10.14 -7.55 -12.35
CA ASP A 132 9.04 -7.02 -13.16
C ASP A 132 7.88 -6.56 -12.28
N VAL A 133 7.52 -5.27 -12.37
CA VAL A 133 6.44 -4.68 -11.57
C VAL A 133 5.06 -5.23 -11.94
N SER A 134 4.84 -5.65 -13.19
CA SER A 134 3.56 -6.22 -13.61
C SER A 134 3.28 -7.56 -12.93
N THR A 135 4.29 -8.41 -12.86
CA THR A 135 4.24 -9.72 -12.18
C THR A 135 3.99 -9.52 -10.69
N MET A 136 4.72 -8.59 -10.07
CA MET A 136 4.54 -8.24 -8.65
C MET A 136 3.15 -7.69 -8.38
N ALA A 137 2.64 -6.77 -9.20
CA ALA A 137 1.33 -6.15 -9.02
C ALA A 137 0.20 -7.19 -9.04
N HIS A 138 0.30 -8.21 -9.92
CA HIS A 138 -0.66 -9.31 -9.94
C HIS A 138 -0.55 -10.16 -8.67
N HIS A 139 0.64 -10.66 -8.33
CA HIS A 139 0.88 -11.47 -7.14
C HIS A 139 0.48 -10.71 -5.84
N GLY A 140 0.77 -9.41 -5.76
CA GLY A 140 0.55 -8.58 -4.59
C GLY A 140 -0.90 -8.47 -4.12
N PHE A 141 -1.88 -8.65 -5.01
CA PHE A 141 -3.30 -8.55 -4.66
C PHE A 141 -3.87 -9.83 -4.02
N HIS A 142 -3.27 -11.00 -4.20
CA HIS A 142 -3.87 -12.27 -3.78
C HIS A 142 -3.88 -12.42 -2.25
N ALA A 143 -2.73 -12.52 -1.63
CA ALA A 143 -2.63 -12.64 -0.18
C ALA A 143 -3.23 -11.44 0.55
N GLY A 144 -3.10 -10.24 -0.01
CA GLY A 144 -3.71 -9.02 0.54
C GLY A 144 -5.24 -9.11 0.65
N MET A 145 -5.90 -9.76 -0.31
CA MET A 145 -7.35 -9.97 -0.29
C MET A 145 -7.79 -10.98 0.76
N ALA A 146 -7.08 -12.09 0.91
CA ALA A 146 -7.33 -13.07 1.97
C ALA A 146 -7.12 -12.47 3.37
N MET A 147 -6.03 -11.73 3.57
CA MET A 147 -5.79 -10.99 4.81
C MET A 147 -6.87 -9.94 5.09
N GLY A 148 -7.37 -9.27 4.04
CA GLY A 148 -8.52 -8.37 4.13
C GLY A 148 -9.77 -9.09 4.63
N ALA A 149 -10.11 -10.25 4.07
CA ALA A 149 -11.24 -11.07 4.48
C ALA A 149 -11.14 -11.49 5.96
N LEU A 150 -9.95 -11.91 6.41
CA LEU A 150 -9.69 -12.24 7.83
C LEU A 150 -9.93 -11.03 8.74
N VAL A 151 -9.36 -9.89 8.39
CA VAL A 151 -9.53 -8.64 9.17
C VAL A 151 -10.99 -8.20 9.19
N PHE A 152 -11.70 -8.28 8.07
CA PHE A 152 -13.12 -7.90 8.00
C PHE A 152 -14.00 -8.82 8.85
N SER A 153 -13.79 -10.13 8.75
CA SER A 153 -14.48 -11.12 9.58
C SER A 153 -14.23 -10.87 11.08
N ALA A 154 -12.97 -10.54 11.44
CA ALA A 154 -12.63 -10.16 12.80
C ALA A 154 -13.32 -8.86 13.24
N LEU A 155 -13.33 -7.81 12.40
CA LEU A 155 -13.94 -6.52 12.71
C LEU A 155 -15.46 -6.58 12.83
N GLU A 156 -16.14 -7.38 12.02
CA GLU A 156 -17.61 -7.58 12.12
C GLU A 156 -18.01 -8.52 13.27
N GLY A 157 -17.05 -9.28 13.83
CA GLY A 157 -17.26 -10.20 14.94
C GLY A 157 -17.76 -11.59 14.52
N SER A 158 -17.55 -11.99 13.26
CA SER A 158 -17.88 -13.32 12.73
C SER A 158 -16.74 -14.33 12.84
N SER A 159 -15.57 -13.91 13.37
CA SER A 159 -14.43 -14.79 13.68
C SER A 159 -14.47 -15.29 15.12
N GLU A 160 -14.09 -16.56 15.30
CA GLU A 160 -13.78 -17.18 16.59
C GLU A 160 -12.27 -17.40 16.66
N ILE A 161 -11.60 -16.67 17.56
CA ILE A 161 -10.15 -16.70 17.72
C ILE A 161 -9.82 -17.20 19.12
N ASP A 162 -8.91 -18.16 19.20
CA ASP A 162 -8.42 -18.67 20.49
C ASP A 162 -7.59 -17.55 21.16
N PRO A 163 -7.93 -17.12 22.38
CA PRO A 163 -7.25 -16.00 23.03
C PRO A 163 -5.81 -16.32 23.47
N LYS A 164 -5.42 -17.60 23.53
CA LYS A 164 -4.07 -18.02 23.96
C LYS A 164 -3.12 -18.18 22.77
N THR A 165 -3.57 -18.90 21.75
CA THR A 165 -2.74 -19.23 20.58
C THR A 165 -2.94 -18.28 19.41
N GLY A 166 -4.00 -17.45 19.44
CA GLY A 166 -4.40 -16.61 18.31
C GLY A 166 -4.96 -17.37 17.11
N ARG A 167 -5.07 -18.69 17.20
CA ARG A 167 -5.57 -19.54 16.11
C ARG A 167 -7.03 -19.19 15.79
N ILE A 168 -7.32 -19.04 14.50
CA ILE A 168 -8.67 -18.68 14.02
C ILE A 168 -9.46 -19.97 13.77
N ASN A 169 -10.29 -20.36 14.74
CA ASN A 169 -11.10 -21.58 14.67
C ASN A 169 -12.23 -21.46 13.66
N LYS A 170 -12.75 -20.22 13.47
CA LYS A 170 -13.83 -19.94 12.55
C LYS A 170 -13.68 -18.55 11.93
N THR A 171 -13.99 -18.44 10.67
CA THR A 171 -14.11 -17.17 9.92
C THR A 171 -15.20 -17.32 8.87
N ARG A 172 -15.83 -16.20 8.48
CA ARG A 172 -16.96 -16.20 7.54
C ARG A 172 -16.55 -16.71 6.15
N TRP A 173 -15.35 -16.37 5.69
CA TRP A 173 -14.90 -16.65 4.32
C TRP A 173 -13.74 -17.66 4.26
N ARG A 174 -13.84 -18.74 5.06
CA ARG A 174 -12.79 -19.76 5.14
C ARG A 174 -12.39 -20.30 3.77
N THR A 175 -13.36 -20.72 2.95
CA THR A 175 -13.11 -21.29 1.62
C THR A 175 -12.36 -20.32 0.71
N MET A 176 -12.78 -19.05 0.66
CA MET A 176 -12.07 -18.01 -0.10
C MET A 176 -10.61 -17.86 0.33
N ILE A 177 -10.36 -17.88 1.63
CA ILE A 177 -9.02 -17.71 2.20
C ILE A 177 -8.15 -18.90 1.85
N GLU A 178 -8.66 -20.12 2.01
CA GLU A 178 -7.97 -21.37 1.68
C GLU A 178 -7.65 -21.49 0.18
N GLU A 179 -8.61 -21.16 -0.70
CA GLU A 179 -8.39 -21.14 -2.16
C GLU A 179 -7.31 -20.12 -2.57
N ILE A 180 -7.30 -18.94 -1.93
CA ILE A 180 -6.26 -17.93 -2.22
C ILE A 180 -4.90 -18.39 -1.68
N ALA A 181 -4.86 -18.99 -0.48
CA ALA A 181 -3.63 -19.53 0.09
C ALA A 181 -3.01 -20.60 -0.80
N ALA A 182 -3.85 -21.48 -1.36
CA ALA A 182 -3.43 -22.53 -2.30
C ALA A 182 -3.11 -22.01 -3.71
N GLY A 183 -3.31 -20.71 -3.99
CA GLY A 183 -3.11 -20.14 -5.34
C GLY A 183 -4.14 -20.61 -6.37
N GLU A 184 -5.30 -21.06 -5.94
CA GLU A 184 -6.38 -21.54 -6.82
C GLU A 184 -7.38 -20.45 -7.18
N ALA A 185 -7.40 -19.37 -6.40
CA ALA A 185 -8.25 -18.22 -6.62
C ALA A 185 -7.49 -16.90 -6.36
N TRP A 186 -8.02 -15.85 -6.97
CA TRP A 186 -7.53 -14.49 -6.80
C TRP A 186 -8.66 -13.59 -6.33
N GLY A 187 -8.28 -12.45 -5.73
CA GLY A 187 -9.24 -11.42 -5.38
C GLY A 187 -8.83 -10.07 -5.93
N CYS A 188 -9.78 -9.16 -5.96
CA CYS A 188 -9.58 -7.76 -6.34
C CYS A 188 -10.42 -6.81 -5.48
N MET A 189 -10.09 -5.52 -5.56
CA MET A 189 -10.79 -4.44 -4.84
C MET A 189 -11.36 -3.45 -5.84
N ASP A 190 -12.69 -3.38 -5.91
CA ASP A 190 -13.43 -2.70 -6.95
C ASP A 190 -14.01 -1.39 -6.43
N ILE A 191 -13.26 -0.30 -6.64
CA ILE A 191 -13.63 1.03 -6.14
C ILE A 191 -13.94 1.97 -7.28
N THR A 192 -12.97 2.21 -8.16
CA THR A 192 -12.99 3.28 -9.15
C THR A 192 -14.09 3.10 -10.20
N GLU A 193 -14.79 4.20 -10.52
CA GLU A 193 -15.81 4.27 -11.57
C GLU A 193 -15.43 5.34 -12.62
N PRO A 194 -16.04 5.35 -13.82
CA PRO A 194 -15.67 6.29 -14.88
C PRO A 194 -15.60 7.76 -14.46
N ASP A 195 -16.50 8.20 -13.58
CA ASP A 195 -16.56 9.59 -13.10
C ASP A 195 -16.12 9.77 -11.63
N ALA A 196 -15.63 8.71 -10.97
CA ALA A 196 -15.32 8.72 -9.54
C ALA A 196 -14.04 7.93 -9.22
N GLY A 197 -12.91 8.63 -9.22
CA GLY A 197 -11.61 8.13 -8.77
C GLY A 197 -11.24 8.69 -7.39
N SER A 198 -10.57 9.85 -7.34
CA SER A 198 -10.20 10.50 -6.07
C SER A 198 -11.41 11.02 -5.28
N ASP A 199 -12.52 11.36 -5.95
CA ASP A 199 -13.79 11.71 -5.30
C ASP A 199 -14.68 10.47 -5.13
N MET A 200 -14.40 9.71 -4.09
CA MET A 200 -15.17 8.50 -3.77
C MET A 200 -16.61 8.78 -3.33
N ALA A 201 -16.91 10.01 -2.88
CA ALA A 201 -18.28 10.38 -2.56
C ALA A 201 -19.19 10.41 -3.81
N ALA A 202 -18.59 10.48 -5.02
CA ALA A 202 -19.28 10.46 -6.30
C ALA A 202 -19.57 9.06 -6.86
N LEU A 203 -19.17 7.97 -6.17
CA LEU A 203 -19.46 6.60 -6.58
C LEU A 203 -20.95 6.36 -6.77
N ARG A 204 -21.33 5.70 -7.87
CA ARG A 204 -22.72 5.50 -8.32
C ARG A 204 -23.17 4.04 -8.35
N ALA A 205 -22.26 3.06 -8.37
CA ALA A 205 -22.63 1.65 -8.24
C ALA A 205 -23.51 1.46 -7.01
N VAL A 206 -24.57 0.67 -7.12
CA VAL A 206 -25.61 0.56 -6.11
C VAL A 206 -25.62 -0.85 -5.52
N GLY A 207 -25.74 -0.93 -4.19
CA GLY A 207 -26.07 -2.15 -3.46
C GLY A 207 -27.52 -2.12 -3.00
N GLU A 208 -28.34 -3.03 -3.50
CA GLU A 208 -29.78 -3.12 -3.21
C GLU A 208 -30.10 -4.44 -2.52
N GLN A 209 -31.08 -4.41 -1.63
CA GLN A 209 -31.58 -5.59 -0.92
C GLN A 209 -32.99 -5.91 -1.43
N ASP A 210 -33.23 -7.19 -1.76
CA ASP A 210 -34.57 -7.65 -2.14
C ASP A 210 -35.48 -7.85 -0.91
N ALA A 211 -36.72 -8.28 -1.14
CA ALA A 211 -37.70 -8.52 -0.09
C ALA A 211 -37.32 -9.69 0.86
N ASP A 212 -36.48 -10.60 0.38
CA ASP A 212 -36.02 -11.78 1.12
C ASP A 212 -34.73 -11.50 1.90
N GLY A 213 -34.16 -10.30 1.74
CA GLY A 213 -32.96 -9.87 2.45
C GLY A 213 -31.64 -10.16 1.71
N ASN A 214 -31.69 -10.61 0.46
CA ASN A 214 -30.51 -10.85 -0.37
C ASN A 214 -29.98 -9.55 -0.96
N TRP A 215 -28.65 -9.41 -1.02
CA TRP A 215 -27.99 -8.25 -1.60
C TRP A 215 -27.59 -8.47 -3.05
N PHE A 216 -27.69 -7.40 -3.81
CA PHE A 216 -27.30 -7.35 -5.23
C PHE A 216 -26.53 -6.07 -5.50
N VAL A 217 -25.45 -6.17 -6.32
CA VAL A 217 -24.67 -5.03 -6.78
C VAL A 217 -24.95 -4.77 -8.25
N THR A 218 -25.19 -3.50 -8.61
CA THR A 218 -25.35 -3.05 -9.99
C THR A 218 -24.46 -1.83 -10.24
N GLY A 219 -23.71 -1.83 -11.34
CA GLY A 219 -22.85 -0.70 -11.73
C GLY A 219 -21.64 -1.14 -12.54
N GLU A 220 -20.75 -0.18 -12.81
CA GLU A 220 -19.53 -0.37 -13.57
C GLU A 220 -18.32 0.02 -12.72
N LYS A 221 -17.23 -0.74 -12.83
CA LYS A 221 -15.95 -0.44 -12.22
C LYS A 221 -14.85 -0.45 -13.27
N ILE A 222 -13.85 0.41 -13.14
CA ILE A 222 -12.76 0.54 -14.10
C ILE A 222 -11.40 0.56 -13.38
N PHE A 223 -10.35 0.23 -14.12
CA PHE A 223 -8.97 0.19 -13.62
C PHE A 223 -8.76 -0.82 -12.50
N ILE A 224 -9.50 -1.94 -12.52
CA ILE A 224 -9.43 -2.93 -11.46
C ILE A 224 -8.28 -3.90 -11.72
N THR A 225 -7.22 -3.80 -10.92
CA THR A 225 -6.08 -4.72 -10.94
C THR A 225 -6.55 -6.10 -10.52
N SER A 226 -6.15 -7.14 -11.29
CA SER A 226 -6.60 -8.52 -11.10
C SER A 226 -8.13 -8.70 -11.16
N GLY A 227 -8.85 -7.82 -11.90
CA GLY A 227 -10.31 -7.84 -12.00
C GLY A 227 -10.89 -9.10 -12.66
N HIS A 228 -10.06 -10.01 -13.16
CA HIS A 228 -10.42 -11.36 -13.61
C HIS A 228 -10.49 -12.37 -12.45
N GLY A 229 -10.20 -11.95 -11.23
CA GLY A 229 -10.20 -12.81 -10.05
C GLY A 229 -11.57 -13.40 -9.72
N LYS A 230 -11.59 -14.43 -8.88
CA LYS A 230 -12.82 -15.11 -8.45
C LYS A 230 -13.61 -14.28 -7.42
N TYR A 231 -12.96 -13.42 -6.66
CA TYR A 231 -13.55 -12.70 -5.53
C TYR A 231 -13.34 -11.20 -5.63
N HIS A 232 -14.44 -10.44 -5.52
CA HIS A 232 -14.47 -8.99 -5.64
C HIS A 232 -14.91 -8.35 -4.35
N PHE A 233 -14.06 -7.50 -3.73
CA PHE A 233 -14.51 -6.57 -2.70
C PHE A 233 -14.98 -5.28 -3.36
N VAL A 234 -16.29 -5.13 -3.49
CA VAL A 234 -16.92 -4.05 -4.25
C VAL A 234 -17.43 -2.98 -3.30
N VAL A 235 -17.07 -1.72 -3.54
CA VAL A 235 -17.66 -0.58 -2.84
C VAL A 235 -18.85 -0.06 -3.66
N ALA A 236 -20.04 -0.10 -3.08
CA ALA A 236 -21.28 0.37 -3.71
C ALA A 236 -22.13 1.20 -2.74
N ARG A 237 -23.00 2.02 -3.28
CA ARG A 237 -23.86 2.92 -2.53
C ARG A 237 -25.13 2.20 -2.05
N THR A 238 -25.41 2.31 -0.76
CA THR A 238 -26.64 1.78 -0.15
C THR A 238 -27.52 2.89 0.41
N GLU A 239 -26.98 4.11 0.60
CA GLU A 239 -27.73 5.24 1.14
C GLU A 239 -27.73 6.43 0.18
N ALA A 240 -28.87 7.13 0.14
CA ALA A 240 -28.96 8.38 -0.61
C ALA A 240 -28.05 9.45 0.00
N THR A 241 -27.45 10.27 -0.88
CA THR A 241 -26.63 11.40 -0.44
C THR A 241 -27.52 12.53 0.09
N ALA A 242 -27.33 12.92 1.36
CA ALA A 242 -28.03 14.03 1.97
C ALA A 242 -27.36 15.37 1.61
N THR A 243 -28.15 16.34 1.15
CA THR A 243 -27.64 17.64 0.68
C THR A 243 -26.98 18.49 1.77
N ASN A 244 -27.30 18.24 3.04
CA ASN A 244 -26.85 19.04 4.19
C ASN A 244 -25.71 18.38 4.99
N ASP A 245 -25.26 17.18 4.62
CA ASP A 245 -24.18 16.46 5.27
C ASP A 245 -23.02 16.21 4.29
N PRO A 246 -21.88 16.93 4.42
CA PRO A 246 -20.71 16.73 3.56
C PRO A 246 -20.12 15.32 3.57
N MET A 247 -20.39 14.55 4.65
CA MET A 247 -19.91 13.17 4.79
C MET A 247 -20.92 12.13 4.29
N SER A 248 -22.15 12.51 3.97
CA SER A 248 -23.20 11.57 3.53
C SER A 248 -22.79 10.80 2.28
N GLY A 249 -22.01 11.41 1.40
CA GLY A 249 -21.46 10.77 0.20
C GLY A 249 -20.57 9.56 0.52
N LEU A 250 -19.75 9.65 1.56
CA LEU A 250 -18.87 8.56 2.02
C LEU A 250 -19.58 7.60 2.98
N ASN A 251 -20.37 8.13 3.92
CA ASN A 251 -21.13 7.32 4.89
C ASN A 251 -22.26 6.51 4.24
N GLY A 252 -22.64 6.82 3.00
CA GLY A 252 -23.61 6.07 2.23
C GLY A 252 -23.02 4.88 1.45
N LEU A 253 -21.73 4.63 1.57
CA LEU A 253 -21.03 3.54 0.89
C LEU A 253 -20.96 2.30 1.78
N SER A 254 -21.27 1.15 1.21
CA SER A 254 -21.13 -0.19 1.81
C SER A 254 -20.11 -1.00 1.01
N MET A 255 -19.54 -2.02 1.64
CA MET A 255 -18.66 -2.96 0.97
C MET A 255 -19.36 -4.31 0.83
N PHE A 256 -19.15 -4.94 -0.32
CA PHE A 256 -19.74 -6.24 -0.65
C PHE A 256 -18.65 -7.20 -1.12
N LEU A 257 -18.79 -8.47 -0.78
CA LEU A 257 -18.09 -9.55 -1.44
C LEU A 257 -18.98 -10.09 -2.55
N VAL A 258 -18.47 -10.11 -3.78
CA VAL A 258 -19.15 -10.61 -4.98
C VAL A 258 -18.29 -11.68 -5.62
N PRO A 259 -18.79 -12.91 -5.84
CA PRO A 259 -18.07 -13.92 -6.61
C PRO A 259 -18.19 -13.64 -8.11
N THR A 260 -17.16 -13.98 -8.90
CA THR A 260 -17.20 -13.85 -10.36
C THR A 260 -18.19 -14.82 -11.01
N TYR A 261 -18.37 -15.98 -10.40
CA TYR A 261 -19.22 -17.06 -10.92
C TYR A 261 -20.19 -17.55 -9.84
N GLU A 262 -21.39 -17.90 -10.26
CA GLU A 262 -22.25 -18.83 -9.52
C GLU A 262 -21.99 -20.25 -10.04
N GLU A 263 -21.96 -21.20 -9.12
CA GLU A 263 -21.83 -22.62 -9.44
C GLU A 263 -23.12 -23.35 -9.04
N ASP A 264 -23.74 -24.05 -9.98
CA ASP A 264 -24.93 -24.85 -9.68
C ASP A 264 -24.58 -26.20 -9.03
N ALA A 265 -25.61 -26.95 -8.63
CA ALA A 265 -25.42 -28.26 -7.99
C ALA A 265 -24.70 -29.31 -8.86
N ASP A 266 -24.66 -29.10 -10.17
CA ASP A 266 -24.03 -29.97 -11.16
C ASP A 266 -22.58 -29.49 -11.47
N GLY A 267 -22.10 -28.39 -10.87
CA GLY A 267 -20.78 -27.81 -11.06
C GLY A 267 -20.66 -26.91 -12.29
N ASN A 268 -21.78 -26.54 -12.94
CA ASN A 268 -21.74 -25.58 -14.03
C ASN A 268 -21.57 -24.16 -13.51
N ARG A 269 -20.66 -23.40 -14.11
CA ARG A 269 -20.35 -22.03 -13.73
C ARG A 269 -21.06 -21.03 -14.64
N THR A 270 -21.80 -20.12 -14.04
CA THR A 270 -22.38 -18.96 -14.72
C THR A 270 -21.64 -17.71 -14.28
N ARG A 271 -21.07 -16.96 -15.25
CA ARG A 271 -20.37 -15.71 -14.94
C ARG A 271 -21.36 -14.63 -14.53
N ILE A 272 -21.16 -14.05 -13.36
CA ILE A 272 -21.97 -12.97 -12.78
C ILE A 272 -21.30 -11.62 -13.05
N VAL A 273 -19.99 -11.50 -12.81
CA VAL A 273 -19.22 -10.29 -13.05
C VAL A 273 -18.65 -10.31 -14.45
N GLN A 274 -19.11 -9.40 -15.31
CA GLN A 274 -18.68 -9.33 -16.71
C GLN A 274 -17.40 -8.51 -16.83
N LEU A 275 -16.41 -9.03 -17.56
CA LEU A 275 -15.23 -8.29 -18.02
C LEU A 275 -15.59 -7.50 -19.27
N SER A 276 -15.65 -6.18 -19.18
CA SER A 276 -15.95 -5.31 -20.33
C SER A 276 -14.72 -5.08 -21.20
N ARG A 277 -13.52 -5.04 -20.60
CA ARG A 277 -12.23 -4.88 -21.27
C ARG A 277 -11.07 -5.19 -20.34
N VAL A 278 -9.92 -5.45 -20.91
CA VAL A 278 -8.60 -5.24 -20.29
C VAL A 278 -8.11 -3.87 -20.77
N GLU A 279 -7.65 -3.02 -19.85
CA GLU A 279 -7.23 -1.66 -20.17
C GLU A 279 -5.92 -1.69 -20.99
N GLU A 280 -5.91 -1.01 -22.13
CA GLU A 280 -4.68 -0.69 -22.85
C GLU A 280 -3.94 0.40 -22.09
N LYS A 281 -2.72 0.12 -21.65
CA LYS A 281 -1.96 0.96 -20.72
C LYS A 281 -0.62 1.38 -21.32
N LEU A 282 -0.05 2.45 -20.75
CA LEU A 282 1.30 2.91 -21.10
C LEU A 282 2.39 1.91 -20.67
N GLY A 283 2.23 1.29 -19.53
CA GLY A 283 3.11 0.28 -18.94
C GLY A 283 2.32 -0.75 -18.15
N HIS A 284 3.00 -1.58 -17.34
CA HIS A 284 2.38 -2.70 -16.61
C HIS A 284 1.59 -3.65 -17.52
N HIS A 285 2.11 -3.93 -18.71
CA HIS A 285 1.38 -4.72 -19.71
C HIS A 285 1.11 -6.16 -19.26
N GLY A 286 1.96 -6.73 -18.41
CA GLY A 286 1.75 -8.06 -17.81
C GLY A 286 0.70 -8.08 -16.68
N SER A 287 0.18 -6.93 -16.23
CA SER A 287 -0.84 -6.87 -15.18
C SER A 287 -2.23 -6.69 -15.79
N ALA A 288 -3.15 -7.63 -15.50
CA ALA A 288 -4.55 -7.54 -15.92
C ALA A 288 -5.27 -6.44 -15.14
N THR A 289 -5.48 -5.31 -15.78
CA THR A 289 -6.27 -4.19 -15.27
C THR A 289 -7.57 -4.14 -16.04
N CYS A 290 -8.71 -4.38 -15.37
CA CYS A 290 -9.98 -4.69 -16.02
C CYS A 290 -11.03 -3.58 -15.83
N GLY A 291 -11.92 -3.46 -16.83
CA GLY A 291 -13.24 -2.87 -16.68
C GLY A 291 -14.25 -3.96 -16.34
N LEU A 292 -15.12 -3.71 -15.36
CA LEU A 292 -16.09 -4.69 -14.83
C LEU A 292 -17.50 -4.12 -14.90
N VAL A 293 -18.47 -5.01 -15.19
CA VAL A 293 -19.89 -4.69 -15.14
C VAL A 293 -20.60 -5.67 -14.22
N PHE A 294 -21.36 -5.12 -13.29
CA PHE A 294 -22.23 -5.82 -12.37
C PHE A 294 -23.67 -5.54 -12.77
N ASP A 295 -24.45 -6.56 -13.08
CA ASP A 295 -25.88 -6.46 -13.38
C ASP A 295 -26.64 -7.31 -12.39
N LYS A 296 -27.12 -6.68 -11.30
CA LYS A 296 -27.76 -7.37 -10.17
C LYS A 296 -26.96 -8.59 -9.70
N ALA A 297 -25.65 -8.42 -9.60
CA ALA A 297 -24.73 -9.45 -9.17
C ALA A 297 -25.02 -9.82 -7.70
N PRO A 298 -25.34 -11.09 -7.37
CA PRO A 298 -25.51 -11.54 -5.99
C PRO A 298 -24.30 -11.21 -5.14
N ALA A 299 -24.53 -10.71 -3.94
CA ALA A 299 -23.49 -10.13 -3.11
C ALA A 299 -23.67 -10.44 -1.63
N GLU A 300 -22.57 -10.48 -0.88
CA GLU A 300 -22.60 -10.55 0.57
C GLU A 300 -22.17 -9.20 1.18
N LEU A 301 -22.99 -8.62 2.04
CA LEU A 301 -22.59 -7.40 2.75
C LEU A 301 -21.42 -7.69 3.70
N VAL A 302 -20.34 -6.91 3.60
CA VAL A 302 -19.18 -6.95 4.48
C VAL A 302 -19.37 -5.93 5.60
N GLY A 303 -19.38 -6.42 6.84
CA GLY A 303 -19.59 -5.57 8.01
C GLY A 303 -21.01 -4.99 8.09
N LYS A 304 -21.10 -3.69 8.27
CA LYS A 304 -22.38 -2.98 8.42
C LYS A 304 -22.66 -2.06 7.24
N ARG A 305 -23.93 -1.93 6.90
CA ARG A 305 -24.43 -0.96 5.93
C ARG A 305 -23.94 0.46 6.26
N GLY A 306 -23.40 1.16 5.28
CA GLY A 306 -22.83 2.50 5.45
C GLY A 306 -21.39 2.55 6.01
N GLU A 307 -20.77 1.41 6.33
CA GLU A 307 -19.38 1.36 6.83
C GLU A 307 -18.35 0.97 5.74
N GLY A 308 -18.74 0.89 4.47
CA GLY A 308 -17.85 0.43 3.39
C GLY A 308 -16.57 1.26 3.23
N PHE A 309 -16.67 2.57 3.42
CA PHE A 309 -15.50 3.45 3.39
C PHE A 309 -14.45 3.10 4.47
N LYS A 310 -14.89 2.70 5.65
CA LYS A 310 -14.01 2.28 6.76
C LYS A 310 -13.25 0.98 6.42
N TYR A 311 -13.97 -0.03 5.91
CA TYR A 311 -13.37 -1.31 5.50
C TYR A 311 -12.38 -1.11 4.35
N MET A 312 -12.75 -0.32 3.35
CA MET A 312 -11.88 0.03 2.24
C MET A 312 -10.57 0.69 2.70
N LEU A 313 -10.64 1.65 3.64
CA LEU A 313 -9.43 2.31 4.16
C LEU A 313 -8.45 1.32 4.81
N THR A 314 -8.95 0.26 5.43
CA THR A 314 -8.11 -0.78 6.04
C THR A 314 -7.29 -1.51 4.98
N LEU A 315 -7.89 -1.88 3.84
CA LEU A 315 -7.17 -2.47 2.70
C LEU A 315 -6.19 -1.46 2.06
N MET A 316 -6.65 -0.25 1.80
CA MET A 316 -5.83 0.77 1.12
C MET A 316 -4.56 1.17 1.89
N ASN A 317 -4.55 1.10 3.21
CA ASN A 317 -3.34 1.41 3.97
C ASN A 317 -2.23 0.39 3.68
N ASN A 318 -2.57 -0.91 3.65
CA ASN A 318 -1.61 -1.95 3.30
C ASN A 318 -1.22 -1.87 1.80
N ALA A 319 -2.16 -1.59 0.91
CA ALA A 319 -1.87 -1.40 -0.52
C ALA A 319 -0.88 -0.24 -0.75
N ARG A 320 -1.01 0.88 -0.05
CA ARG A 320 -0.05 2.00 -0.11
C ARG A 320 1.35 1.62 0.35
N LEU A 321 1.47 0.76 1.36
CA LEU A 321 2.77 0.20 1.77
C LEU A 321 3.33 -0.69 0.65
N GLY A 322 2.52 -1.57 0.09
CA GLY A 322 2.90 -2.40 -1.06
C GLY A 322 3.44 -1.57 -2.23
N VAL A 323 2.76 -0.47 -2.60
CA VAL A 323 3.26 0.47 -3.62
C VAL A 323 4.61 1.09 -3.23
N GLY A 324 4.84 1.35 -1.93
CA GLY A 324 6.16 1.83 -1.47
C GLY A 324 7.29 0.83 -1.78
N PHE A 325 7.06 -0.46 -1.56
CA PHE A 325 8.03 -1.51 -1.89
C PHE A 325 8.10 -1.79 -3.40
N GLU A 326 7.01 -1.65 -4.13
CA GLU A 326 6.99 -1.71 -5.59
C GLU A 326 7.84 -0.59 -6.20
N CYS A 327 7.70 0.65 -5.71
CA CYS A 327 8.56 1.78 -6.10
C CYS A 327 10.03 1.53 -5.81
N LEU A 328 10.36 0.86 -4.69
CA LEU A 328 11.73 0.44 -4.36
C LEU A 328 12.28 -0.53 -5.39
N GLY A 329 11.53 -1.60 -5.69
CA GLY A 329 11.96 -2.60 -6.67
C GLY A 329 12.22 -1.99 -8.05
N LEU A 330 11.30 -1.15 -8.55
CA LEU A 330 11.48 -0.44 -9.80
C LEU A 330 12.69 0.50 -9.77
N SER A 331 12.87 1.25 -8.67
CA SER A 331 14.03 2.16 -8.53
C SER A 331 15.35 1.39 -8.48
N GLU A 332 15.41 0.26 -7.81
CA GLU A 332 16.57 -0.65 -7.82
C GLU A 332 16.85 -1.16 -9.22
N SER A 333 15.84 -1.58 -9.99
CA SER A 333 16.01 -2.01 -11.37
C SER A 333 16.59 -0.89 -12.23
N ALA A 334 16.06 0.33 -12.10
CA ALA A 334 16.54 1.50 -12.84
C ALA A 334 17.98 1.90 -12.47
N TYR A 335 18.30 1.87 -11.17
CA TYR A 335 19.64 2.17 -10.66
C TYR A 335 20.68 1.15 -11.12
N ARG A 336 20.37 -0.16 -11.03
CA ARG A 336 21.27 -1.24 -11.44
C ARG A 336 21.54 -1.19 -12.94
N ALA A 337 20.49 -1.03 -13.76
CA ALA A 337 20.63 -0.89 -15.21
C ALA A 337 21.53 0.33 -15.58
N ALA A 338 21.31 1.47 -14.90
CA ALA A 338 22.13 2.66 -15.12
C ALA A 338 23.60 2.45 -14.72
N THR A 339 23.84 1.79 -13.58
CA THR A 339 25.19 1.53 -13.04
C THR A 339 25.98 0.58 -13.94
N GLU A 340 25.36 -0.53 -14.36
CA GLU A 340 25.95 -1.52 -15.26
C GLU A 340 26.34 -0.86 -16.60
N TYR A 341 25.40 -0.16 -17.22
CA TYR A 341 25.65 0.53 -18.47
C TYR A 341 26.75 1.59 -18.34
N ALA A 342 26.75 2.37 -17.25
CA ALA A 342 27.72 3.43 -17.04
C ALA A 342 29.16 2.89 -16.82
N ALA A 343 29.29 1.70 -16.21
CA ALA A 343 30.58 1.05 -15.99
C ALA A 343 31.20 0.48 -17.28
N GLU A 344 30.41 0.20 -18.30
CA GLU A 344 30.87 -0.36 -19.58
C GLU A 344 31.02 0.70 -20.68
N ARG A 345 30.13 1.71 -20.67
CA ARG A 345 30.08 2.72 -21.74
C ARG A 345 31.28 3.67 -21.69
N GLY A 346 32.13 3.62 -22.69
CA GLY A 346 33.23 4.55 -22.86
C GLY A 346 32.82 5.89 -23.47
N SER A 347 33.37 7.00 -22.94
CA SER A 347 33.27 8.35 -23.51
C SER A 347 34.44 9.21 -23.07
N MET A 348 35.03 9.99 -23.99
CA MET A 348 36.12 10.91 -23.70
C MET A 348 37.30 10.28 -22.92
N GLY A 349 37.65 9.04 -23.27
CA GLY A 349 38.83 8.32 -22.73
C GLY A 349 38.61 7.63 -21.37
N LYS A 350 37.42 7.64 -20.82
CA LYS A 350 37.06 6.91 -19.59
C LYS A 350 35.64 6.33 -19.69
N THR A 351 35.25 5.45 -18.78
CA THR A 351 33.86 4.99 -18.65
C THR A 351 33.00 6.12 -18.11
N ILE A 352 31.70 6.14 -18.48
CA ILE A 352 30.82 7.28 -18.14
C ILE A 352 30.53 7.41 -16.67
N ASP A 353 30.57 6.32 -15.89
CA ASP A 353 30.45 6.32 -14.41
C ASP A 353 31.54 7.19 -13.73
N ARG A 354 32.67 7.46 -14.42
CA ARG A 354 33.76 8.30 -13.94
C ARG A 354 33.61 9.77 -14.34
N HIS A 355 32.56 10.15 -15.04
CA HIS A 355 32.22 11.54 -15.27
C HIS A 355 31.42 12.08 -14.07
N GLU A 356 31.79 13.24 -13.58
CA GLU A 356 31.33 13.84 -12.34
C GLU A 356 29.79 13.92 -12.27
N MET A 357 29.13 14.33 -13.36
CA MET A 357 27.66 14.43 -13.39
C MET A 357 26.97 13.05 -13.36
N ILE A 358 27.56 12.04 -14.03
CA ILE A 358 26.99 10.69 -14.02
C ILE A 358 27.17 10.04 -12.64
N ALA A 359 28.37 10.21 -12.07
CA ALA A 359 28.64 9.74 -10.70
C ALA A 359 27.66 10.36 -9.67
N ASP A 360 27.40 11.68 -9.78
CA ASP A 360 26.45 12.39 -8.92
C ASP A 360 25.01 11.87 -9.11
N TYR A 361 24.59 11.58 -10.34
CA TYR A 361 23.27 10.97 -10.59
C TYR A 361 23.15 9.59 -9.94
N LEU A 362 24.14 8.73 -10.08
CA LEU A 362 24.13 7.39 -9.49
C LEU A 362 24.15 7.45 -7.95
N GLU A 363 24.97 8.33 -7.36
CA GLU A 363 24.99 8.53 -5.90
C GLU A 363 23.66 9.08 -5.37
N THR A 364 23.05 10.01 -6.10
CA THR A 364 21.72 10.55 -5.77
C THR A 364 20.66 9.47 -5.79
N MET A 365 20.60 8.66 -6.87
CA MET A 365 19.64 7.55 -6.96
C MET A 365 19.81 6.57 -5.81
N GLN A 366 21.04 6.16 -5.51
CA GLN A 366 21.32 5.23 -4.40
C GLN A 366 20.89 5.80 -3.05
N THR A 367 21.22 7.05 -2.76
CA THR A 367 20.87 7.73 -1.50
C THR A 367 19.35 7.84 -1.33
N GLU A 368 18.64 8.18 -2.41
CA GLU A 368 17.18 8.30 -2.38
C GLU A 368 16.50 6.93 -2.21
N ILE A 369 17.00 5.87 -2.85
CA ILE A 369 16.53 4.48 -2.65
C ILE A 369 16.69 4.06 -1.18
N GLN A 370 17.84 4.33 -0.57
CA GLN A 370 18.07 4.06 0.86
C GLN A 370 17.08 4.82 1.74
N GLY A 371 16.78 6.08 1.43
CA GLY A 371 15.79 6.89 2.13
C GLY A 371 14.38 6.34 2.01
N ILE A 372 13.98 5.89 0.81
CA ILE A 372 12.67 5.26 0.57
C ILE A 372 12.57 3.95 1.34
N ARG A 373 13.61 3.10 1.33
CA ARG A 373 13.63 1.83 2.07
C ARG A 373 13.52 2.05 3.58
N ALA A 374 14.21 3.04 4.12
CA ALA A 374 14.08 3.42 5.53
C ALA A 374 12.64 3.77 5.90
N MET A 375 11.95 4.54 5.06
CA MET A 375 10.55 4.89 5.25
C MET A 375 9.63 3.66 5.10
N ALA A 376 9.86 2.81 4.09
CA ALA A 376 9.06 1.65 3.79
C ALA A 376 9.08 0.64 4.94
N VAL A 377 10.27 0.23 5.39
CA VAL A 377 10.46 -0.72 6.50
C VAL A 377 9.87 -0.14 7.80
N THR A 378 10.11 1.15 8.09
CA THR A 378 9.55 1.79 9.29
C THR A 378 8.02 1.83 9.23
N ALA A 379 7.43 2.23 8.10
CA ALA A 379 5.98 2.33 7.98
C ALA A 379 5.31 0.94 8.06
N ALA A 380 5.86 -0.07 7.37
CA ALA A 380 5.34 -1.43 7.39
C ALA A 380 5.40 -2.05 8.78
N PHE A 381 6.53 -1.95 9.48
CA PHE A 381 6.67 -2.43 10.86
C PHE A 381 5.62 -1.81 11.79
N HIS A 382 5.46 -0.50 11.75
CA HIS A 382 4.52 0.17 12.64
C HIS A 382 3.05 -0.10 12.28
N GLU A 383 2.71 -0.27 11.01
CA GLU A 383 1.36 -0.63 10.59
C GLU A 383 1.02 -2.05 11.05
N GLU A 384 1.90 -3.01 10.79
CA GLU A 384 1.71 -4.40 11.18
C GLU A 384 1.57 -4.56 12.70
N MET A 385 2.47 -3.94 13.47
CA MET A 385 2.39 -3.93 14.93
C MET A 385 1.07 -3.34 15.44
N ALA A 386 0.59 -2.26 14.82
CA ALA A 386 -0.68 -1.65 15.19
C ALA A 386 -1.87 -2.58 14.92
N GLN A 387 -1.87 -3.27 13.78
CA GLN A 387 -2.94 -4.21 13.40
C GLN A 387 -2.94 -5.44 14.32
N LYS A 388 -1.79 -6.07 14.55
CA LYS A 388 -1.65 -7.23 15.44
C LYS A 388 -2.02 -6.89 16.89
N LEU A 389 -1.59 -5.74 17.41
CA LEU A 389 -1.99 -5.26 18.74
C LEU A 389 -3.51 -5.00 18.82
N ALA A 390 -4.14 -4.50 17.77
CA ALA A 390 -5.59 -4.30 17.75
C ALA A 390 -6.35 -5.64 17.85
N LEU A 391 -5.88 -6.68 17.16
CA LEU A 391 -6.45 -8.03 17.24
C LEU A 391 -6.21 -8.64 18.64
N ALA A 392 -5.01 -8.54 19.18
CA ALA A 392 -4.67 -9.04 20.51
C ALA A 392 -5.50 -8.35 21.62
N ILE A 393 -5.76 -7.04 21.51
CA ILE A 393 -6.64 -6.31 22.44
C ILE A 393 -8.09 -6.79 22.32
N ARG A 394 -8.54 -7.12 21.13
CA ARG A 394 -9.93 -7.51 20.88
C ARG A 394 -10.26 -8.93 21.33
N TYR A 395 -9.33 -9.86 21.14
CA TYR A 395 -9.57 -11.29 21.31
C TYR A 395 -8.75 -11.93 22.43
N GLY A 396 -7.72 -11.25 22.94
CA GLY A 396 -6.87 -11.74 24.03
C GLY A 396 -7.57 -11.70 25.38
N ASP A 397 -7.16 -12.60 26.26
CA ASP A 397 -7.57 -12.62 27.68
C ASP A 397 -6.62 -11.72 28.49
N LEU A 398 -6.87 -10.40 28.44
CA LEU A 398 -5.98 -9.38 29.00
C LEU A 398 -6.56 -8.82 30.29
N ASP A 399 -5.71 -8.59 31.29
CA ASP A 399 -6.10 -7.79 32.44
C ASP A 399 -6.17 -6.28 32.08
N GLU A 400 -6.81 -5.48 32.94
CA GLU A 400 -7.02 -4.04 32.70
C GLU A 400 -5.69 -3.26 32.51
N SER A 401 -4.63 -3.66 33.19
CA SER A 401 -3.30 -3.03 33.11
C SER A 401 -2.63 -3.34 31.78
N GLU A 402 -2.67 -4.59 31.35
CA GLU A 402 -2.15 -5.03 30.05
C GLU A 402 -2.91 -4.41 28.89
N GLU A 403 -4.25 -4.45 28.92
CA GLU A 403 -5.08 -3.82 27.91
C GLU A 403 -4.74 -2.32 27.77
N LYS A 404 -4.59 -1.61 28.87
CA LYS A 404 -4.23 -0.20 28.88
C LYS A 404 -2.80 0.04 28.33
N ARG A 405 -1.86 -0.84 28.61
CA ARG A 405 -0.50 -0.82 28.08
C ARG A 405 -0.52 -1.04 26.57
N MET A 406 -1.19 -2.09 26.09
CA MET A 406 -1.27 -2.43 24.68
C MET A 406 -2.01 -1.36 23.87
N LYS A 407 -3.08 -0.78 24.39
CA LYS A 407 -3.79 0.35 23.76
C LYS A 407 -2.88 1.58 23.58
N ARG A 408 -1.98 1.86 24.53
CA ARG A 408 -1.01 2.96 24.40
C ARG A 408 0.02 2.65 23.31
N LEU A 409 0.55 1.43 23.30
CA LEU A 409 1.52 0.98 22.31
C LEU A 409 0.91 0.99 20.89
N MET A 410 -0.26 0.40 20.71
CA MET A 410 -1.01 0.40 19.46
C MET A 410 -1.18 1.83 18.92
N LYS A 411 -1.64 2.78 19.76
CA LYS A 411 -1.80 4.18 19.36
C LYS A 411 -0.47 4.84 18.96
N SER A 412 0.65 4.43 19.57
CA SER A 412 1.99 4.92 19.19
C SER A 412 2.37 4.46 17.80
N HIS A 413 2.20 3.16 17.51
CA HIS A 413 2.45 2.58 16.20
C HIS A 413 1.54 3.19 15.12
N GLN A 414 0.23 3.28 15.37
CA GLN A 414 -0.72 3.92 14.46
C GLN A 414 -0.33 5.36 14.09
N ARG A 415 0.13 6.15 15.07
CA ARG A 415 0.56 7.54 14.80
C ARG A 415 1.80 7.59 13.91
N THR A 416 2.73 6.66 14.10
CA THR A 416 3.96 6.61 13.31
C THR A 416 3.65 6.17 11.89
N SER A 417 2.93 5.06 11.70
CA SER A 417 2.51 4.56 10.39
C SER A 417 1.72 5.63 9.64
N ARG A 418 0.67 6.18 10.24
CA ARG A 418 -0.19 7.20 9.63
C ARG A 418 0.59 8.43 9.15
N ARG A 419 1.67 8.80 9.82
CA ARG A 419 2.51 9.92 9.43
C ARG A 419 3.44 9.58 8.27
N ILE A 420 4.01 8.35 8.26
CA ILE A 420 5.04 7.97 7.29
C ILE A 420 4.42 7.46 5.99
N THR A 421 3.32 6.71 6.04
CA THR A 421 2.73 6.07 4.86
C THR A 421 2.41 7.03 3.71
N PRO A 422 1.79 8.21 3.92
CA PRO A 422 1.59 9.16 2.83
C PRO A 422 2.90 9.74 2.28
N LEU A 423 3.92 9.94 3.15
CA LEU A 423 5.25 10.40 2.72
C LEU A 423 5.94 9.34 1.87
N LEU A 424 5.91 8.08 2.31
CA LEU A 424 6.46 6.94 1.58
C LEU A 424 5.84 6.84 0.18
N LYS A 425 4.50 6.82 0.11
CA LYS A 425 3.80 6.67 -1.17
C LYS A 425 4.05 7.86 -2.10
N TYR A 426 4.06 9.08 -1.58
CA TYR A 426 4.39 10.28 -2.37
C TYR A 426 5.83 10.23 -2.87
N PHE A 427 6.78 10.12 -1.94
CA PHE A 427 8.21 10.22 -2.27
C PHE A 427 8.68 9.03 -3.11
N GLY A 428 8.27 7.80 -2.76
CA GLY A 428 8.58 6.60 -3.53
C GLY A 428 8.08 6.69 -4.97
N ALA A 429 6.82 7.09 -5.15
CA ALA A 429 6.21 7.21 -6.48
C ALA A 429 6.86 8.28 -7.35
N GLU A 430 7.08 9.48 -6.84
CA GLU A 430 7.72 10.58 -7.60
C GLU A 430 9.19 10.24 -7.93
N LYS A 431 9.91 9.66 -6.96
CA LYS A 431 11.32 9.30 -7.15
C LYS A 431 11.50 8.08 -8.07
N SER A 432 10.59 7.11 -8.07
CA SER A 432 10.69 6.01 -9.04
C SER A 432 10.60 6.50 -10.49
N VAL A 433 9.77 7.51 -10.77
CA VAL A 433 9.71 8.18 -12.10
C VAL A 433 11.02 8.91 -12.40
N GLU A 434 11.56 9.66 -11.42
CA GLU A 434 12.83 10.36 -11.59
C GLU A 434 14.00 9.39 -11.82
N HIS A 435 14.04 8.26 -11.08
CA HIS A 435 15.09 7.24 -11.22
C HIS A 435 15.00 6.54 -12.58
N ALA A 436 13.81 6.15 -13.03
CA ALA A 436 13.61 5.54 -14.34
C ALA A 436 14.01 6.51 -15.47
N ARG A 437 13.61 7.79 -15.37
CA ARG A 437 14.01 8.84 -16.30
C ARG A 437 15.53 9.08 -16.28
N THR A 438 16.16 9.08 -15.11
CA THR A 438 17.61 9.28 -14.97
C THR A 438 18.37 8.11 -15.56
N SER A 439 17.91 6.87 -15.34
CA SER A 439 18.46 5.67 -15.99
C SER A 439 18.40 5.78 -17.51
N LEU A 440 17.25 6.19 -18.07
CA LEU A 440 17.12 6.43 -19.51
C LEU A 440 18.09 7.51 -20.00
N GLN A 441 18.24 8.60 -19.25
CA GLN A 441 19.16 9.69 -19.59
C GLN A 441 20.62 9.25 -19.59
N ILE A 442 21.04 8.41 -18.64
CA ILE A 442 22.40 7.85 -18.55
C ILE A 442 22.69 6.95 -19.76
N HIS A 443 21.72 6.17 -20.23
CA HIS A 443 21.84 5.35 -21.43
C HIS A 443 21.88 6.20 -22.73
N GLY A 444 21.47 7.46 -22.69
CA GLY A 444 21.43 8.34 -23.87
C GLY A 444 20.45 7.81 -24.93
N GLY A 445 20.87 7.81 -26.20
CA GLY A 445 20.05 7.31 -27.31
C GLY A 445 19.63 5.84 -27.15
N ASN A 446 20.49 5.02 -26.58
CA ASN A 446 20.19 3.61 -26.30
C ASN A 446 19.02 3.46 -25.29
N GLY A 447 18.92 4.33 -24.30
CA GLY A 447 17.83 4.29 -23.32
C GLY A 447 16.44 4.60 -23.90
N TYR A 448 16.39 5.22 -25.09
CA TYR A 448 15.16 5.54 -25.81
C TYR A 448 14.70 4.44 -26.76
N THR A 449 15.51 3.39 -26.94
CA THR A 449 15.19 2.26 -27.81
C THR A 449 14.68 1.07 -27.00
N THR A 450 13.87 0.24 -27.63
CA THR A 450 13.31 -0.97 -27.00
C THR A 450 14.34 -2.09 -26.83
N ASP A 451 15.58 -1.91 -27.28
CA ASP A 451 16.68 -2.85 -27.02
C ASP A 451 17.20 -2.80 -25.58
N TYR A 452 16.97 -1.66 -24.89
CA TYR A 452 17.38 -1.41 -23.52
C TYR A 452 16.19 -1.21 -22.60
N ILE A 453 16.33 -1.62 -21.34
CA ILE A 453 15.21 -1.67 -20.38
C ILE A 453 14.70 -0.31 -19.86
N PRO A 454 15.46 0.81 -19.83
CA PRO A 454 15.02 2.06 -19.20
C PRO A 454 13.71 2.65 -19.75
N GLU A 455 13.42 2.45 -21.04
CA GLU A 455 12.16 2.94 -21.61
C GLU A 455 10.94 2.24 -21.01
N LYS A 456 11.03 0.90 -20.80
CA LYS A 456 9.99 0.13 -20.12
C LYS A 456 9.85 0.58 -18.66
N LEU A 457 10.96 0.70 -17.93
CA LEU A 457 10.92 1.13 -16.54
C LEU A 457 10.29 2.51 -16.37
N LEU A 458 10.51 3.43 -17.32
CA LEU A 458 9.87 4.74 -17.29
C LEU A 458 8.36 4.65 -17.54
N ARG A 459 7.92 3.83 -18.50
CA ARG A 459 6.49 3.61 -18.76
C ARG A 459 5.79 3.00 -17.55
N ASP A 460 6.41 2.03 -16.92
CA ASP A 460 5.90 1.39 -15.71
C ASP A 460 5.86 2.35 -14.52
N ALA A 461 6.89 3.17 -14.34
CA ALA A 461 6.95 4.12 -13.23
C ALA A 461 5.83 5.17 -13.27
N LEU A 462 5.34 5.56 -14.45
CA LEU A 462 4.39 6.66 -14.62
C LEU A 462 3.01 6.40 -13.99
N VAL A 463 2.64 5.18 -13.65
CA VAL A 463 1.41 4.89 -12.92
C VAL A 463 1.57 5.07 -11.41
N MET A 464 2.80 4.95 -10.88
CA MET A 464 3.06 5.03 -9.42
C MET A 464 2.50 6.30 -8.76
N PRO A 465 2.62 7.51 -9.33
CA PRO A 465 2.03 8.73 -8.77
C PRO A 465 0.50 8.79 -8.84
N ILE A 466 -0.16 7.87 -9.58
CA ILE A 466 -1.58 7.94 -9.92
C ILE A 466 -2.42 7.01 -9.05
N TYR A 467 -2.11 5.70 -9.01
CA TYR A 467 -2.94 4.70 -8.34
C TYR A 467 -2.76 4.66 -6.82
N GLU A 468 -3.64 3.95 -6.11
CA GLU A 468 -3.67 3.86 -4.63
C GLU A 468 -3.71 5.23 -3.92
N GLY A 469 -4.37 6.20 -4.57
CA GLY A 469 -4.41 7.61 -4.18
C GLY A 469 -3.24 8.39 -4.76
N THR A 470 -3.57 9.38 -5.60
CA THR A 470 -2.56 10.18 -6.30
C THR A 470 -1.58 10.87 -5.36
N SER A 471 -0.41 11.27 -5.88
CA SER A 471 0.58 12.06 -5.12
C SER A 471 -0.06 13.28 -4.44
N GLN A 472 -0.99 13.97 -5.11
CA GLN A 472 -1.72 15.12 -4.57
C GLN A 472 -2.63 14.72 -3.40
N ILE A 473 -3.29 13.56 -3.47
CA ILE A 473 -4.10 13.03 -2.36
C ILE A 473 -3.21 12.70 -1.16
N GLN A 474 -2.05 12.09 -1.38
CA GLN A 474 -1.08 11.82 -0.29
C GLN A 474 -0.61 13.13 0.37
N ALA A 475 -0.29 14.14 -0.44
CA ALA A 475 0.11 15.46 0.06
C ALA A 475 -1.00 16.13 0.90
N LEU A 476 -2.25 16.05 0.45
CA LEU A 476 -3.41 16.55 1.20
C LEU A 476 -3.62 15.79 2.51
N MET A 477 -3.44 14.47 2.52
CA MET A 477 -3.53 13.65 3.73
C MET A 477 -2.44 14.02 4.74
N ALA A 478 -1.18 14.08 4.31
CA ALA A 478 -0.05 14.48 5.15
C ALA A 478 -0.23 15.89 5.73
N MET A 479 -0.64 16.85 4.91
CA MET A 479 -0.94 18.21 5.32
C MET A 479 -2.07 18.27 6.36
N LYS A 480 -3.18 17.58 6.11
CA LYS A 480 -4.33 17.50 7.04
C LYS A 480 -3.91 16.94 8.40
N ASP A 481 -3.12 15.87 8.41
CA ASP A 481 -2.65 15.24 9.65
C ASP A 481 -1.65 16.13 10.40
N ALA A 482 -0.73 16.79 9.69
CA ALA A 482 0.21 17.74 10.28
C ALA A 482 -0.51 18.92 10.95
N LEU A 483 -1.42 19.58 10.22
CA LEU A 483 -2.19 20.72 10.76
C LEU A 483 -3.14 20.28 11.88
N GLY A 484 -3.81 19.13 11.74
CA GLY A 484 -4.68 18.57 12.78
C GLY A 484 -3.94 18.29 14.08
N THR A 485 -2.72 17.73 14.00
CA THR A 485 -1.87 17.50 15.18
C THR A 485 -1.48 18.81 15.89
N ILE A 486 -1.21 19.88 15.12
CA ILE A 486 -0.88 21.20 15.68
C ILE A 486 -2.08 21.81 16.39
N ILE A 487 -3.26 21.74 15.77
CA ILE A 487 -4.51 22.27 16.32
C ILE A 487 -4.87 21.56 17.63
N GLN A 488 -4.70 20.23 17.68
CA GLN A 488 -4.99 19.41 18.87
C GLN A 488 -3.98 19.61 20.00
N ASN A 489 -2.70 19.89 19.69
CA ASN A 489 -1.65 20.06 20.68
C ASN A 489 -0.69 21.21 20.32
N PRO A 490 -1.15 22.47 20.38
CA PRO A 490 -0.33 23.63 20.01
C PRO A 490 0.90 23.82 20.92
N GLN A 491 0.78 23.53 22.21
CA GLN A 491 1.91 23.63 23.15
C GLN A 491 3.02 22.62 22.82
N GLY A 492 2.64 21.38 22.52
CA GLY A 492 3.58 20.35 22.07
C GLY A 492 4.28 20.72 20.76
N PHE A 493 3.58 21.37 19.84
CA PHE A 493 4.16 21.86 18.59
C PHE A 493 5.20 22.97 18.85
N VAL A 494 4.85 23.98 19.63
CA VAL A 494 5.79 25.08 20.00
C VAL A 494 7.03 24.54 20.68
N ARG A 495 6.87 23.57 21.58
CA ARG A 495 8.01 22.91 22.25
C ARG A 495 8.93 22.19 21.26
N ARG A 496 8.39 21.40 20.35
CA ARG A 496 9.19 20.70 19.32
C ARG A 496 9.91 21.69 18.39
N MET A 497 9.23 22.74 17.97
CA MET A 497 9.84 23.80 17.15
C MET A 497 10.99 24.50 17.88
N ALA A 498 10.82 24.85 19.16
CA ALA A 498 11.86 25.44 19.99
C ALA A 498 13.06 24.48 20.16
N GLN A 499 12.81 23.18 20.40
CA GLN A 499 13.85 22.16 20.48
C GLN A 499 14.62 22.01 19.19
N ALA A 500 13.94 21.97 18.03
CA ALA A 500 14.59 21.90 16.73
C ALA A 500 15.48 23.13 16.48
N ARG A 501 14.97 24.34 16.74
CA ARG A 501 15.76 25.57 16.63
C ARG A 501 16.98 25.56 17.55
N TRP A 502 16.82 25.14 18.82
CA TRP A 502 17.92 25.03 19.74
C TRP A 502 18.99 24.06 19.27
N ARG A 503 18.59 22.82 18.88
CA ARG A 503 19.53 21.79 18.36
C ARG A 503 20.24 22.22 17.09
N SER A 504 19.55 22.95 16.21
CA SER A 504 20.15 23.46 14.96
C SER A 504 21.30 24.44 15.19
N LEU A 505 21.37 25.06 16.39
CA LEU A 505 22.42 26.00 16.76
C LEU A 505 23.44 25.39 17.73
N SER A 506 23.01 24.52 18.63
CA SER A 506 23.81 24.05 19.79
C SER A 506 24.41 22.65 19.62
N SER A 507 23.88 21.80 18.70
CA SER A 507 24.42 20.44 18.54
C SER A 507 25.85 20.47 18.01
N ARG A 508 26.72 19.72 18.70
CA ARG A 508 28.12 19.50 18.27
C ARG A 508 28.22 18.47 17.15
N ASN A 509 27.24 17.56 17.03
CA ASN A 509 27.19 16.58 15.96
C ASN A 509 26.67 17.25 14.67
N PRO A 510 27.46 17.26 13.55
CA PRO A 510 27.05 17.90 12.30
C PRO A 510 25.76 17.33 11.72
N LEU A 511 25.56 16.01 11.82
CA LEU A 511 24.36 15.33 11.31
C LEU A 511 23.12 15.75 12.11
N GLU A 512 23.18 15.69 13.44
CA GLU A 512 22.07 16.15 14.29
C GLU A 512 21.72 17.61 14.02
N ARG A 513 22.74 18.47 13.88
CA ARG A 513 22.55 19.88 13.57
C ARG A 513 21.82 20.04 12.23
N ARG A 514 22.24 19.29 11.19
CA ARG A 514 21.60 19.36 9.88
C ARG A 514 20.14 18.87 9.93
N VAL A 515 19.89 17.74 10.58
CA VAL A 515 18.51 17.24 10.80
C VAL A 515 17.67 18.26 11.54
N ALA A 516 18.19 18.88 12.60
CA ALA A 516 17.47 19.91 13.35
C ALA A 516 17.19 21.17 12.51
N GLN A 517 18.08 21.56 11.61
CA GLN A 517 17.85 22.65 10.65
C GLN A 517 16.65 22.32 9.73
N LEU A 518 16.63 21.12 9.13
CA LEU A 518 15.53 20.68 8.28
C LEU A 518 14.20 20.61 9.04
N GLN A 519 14.22 20.06 10.26
CA GLN A 519 13.04 20.06 11.15
C GLN A 519 12.54 21.46 11.45
N SER A 520 13.46 22.42 11.70
CA SER A 520 13.09 23.82 11.96
C SER A 520 12.43 24.48 10.74
N LEU A 521 12.91 24.19 9.53
CA LEU A 521 12.29 24.66 8.28
C LEU A 521 10.88 24.07 8.09
N SER A 522 10.73 22.76 8.26
CA SER A 522 9.43 22.08 8.16
C SER A 522 8.41 22.60 9.18
N PHE A 523 8.83 22.77 10.46
CA PHE A 523 7.95 23.38 11.48
C PHE A 523 7.61 24.83 11.17
N GLY A 524 8.54 25.60 10.59
CA GLY A 524 8.28 26.97 10.14
C GLY A 524 7.22 27.03 9.04
N ALA A 525 7.29 26.13 8.06
CA ALA A 525 6.29 26.00 6.99
C ALA A 525 4.92 25.60 7.56
N GLN A 526 4.88 24.59 8.44
CA GLN A 526 3.65 24.17 9.12
C GLN A 526 3.02 25.32 9.92
N GLN A 527 3.81 26.06 10.70
CA GLN A 527 3.36 27.23 11.44
C GLN A 527 2.75 28.29 10.51
N HIS A 528 3.40 28.56 9.38
CA HIS A 528 2.90 29.52 8.40
C HIS A 528 1.52 29.09 7.86
N LEU A 529 1.35 27.81 7.50
CA LEU A 529 0.09 27.29 6.99
C LEU A 529 -1.03 27.37 8.04
N VAL A 530 -0.74 27.02 9.31
CA VAL A 530 -1.70 27.16 10.42
C VAL A 530 -2.14 28.61 10.61
N LEU A 531 -1.20 29.56 10.60
CA LEU A 531 -1.53 30.98 10.75
C LEU A 531 -2.38 31.51 9.57
N LYS A 532 -2.11 31.07 8.34
CA LYS A 532 -2.92 31.41 7.16
C LYS A 532 -4.33 30.82 7.27
N THR A 533 -4.46 29.56 7.68
CA THR A 533 -5.74 28.89 7.91
C THR A 533 -6.54 29.61 9.01
N ALA A 534 -5.92 29.93 10.14
CA ALA A 534 -6.55 30.69 11.20
C ALA A 534 -7.00 32.08 10.75
N GLY A 535 -6.16 32.78 9.97
CA GLY A 535 -6.51 34.08 9.40
C GLY A 535 -7.69 34.02 8.42
N ALA A 536 -7.78 32.97 7.59
CA ALA A 536 -8.92 32.75 6.70
C ALA A 536 -10.20 32.47 7.51
N LYS A 537 -10.10 31.65 8.55
CA LYS A 537 -11.21 31.35 9.46
C LYS A 537 -11.74 32.62 10.16
N MET A 538 -10.84 33.46 10.66
CA MET A 538 -11.22 34.74 11.29
C MET A 538 -11.89 35.71 10.30
N LYS A 539 -11.46 35.73 9.03
CA LYS A 539 -12.16 36.52 7.99
C LYS A 539 -13.59 36.06 7.78
N GLY A 540 -13.87 34.76 7.95
CA GLY A 540 -15.21 34.18 7.88
C GLY A 540 -16.17 34.65 8.99
N LEU A 541 -15.66 35.29 10.04
CA LEU A 541 -16.48 35.89 11.13
C LEU A 541 -17.04 37.28 10.75
N ARG A 542 -16.45 37.93 9.76
CA ARG A 542 -16.90 39.29 9.35
C ARG A 542 -18.36 39.26 8.92
N GLY A 543 -19.16 40.16 9.52
CA GLY A 543 -20.59 40.26 9.26
C GLY A 543 -21.47 39.25 10.01
N LYS A 544 -20.91 38.37 10.85
CA LYS A 544 -21.66 37.46 11.70
C LYS A 544 -21.86 38.04 13.11
N PRO A 545 -23.04 37.84 13.73
CA PRO A 545 -23.29 38.28 15.11
C PRO A 545 -22.34 37.52 16.10
N MET A 546 -21.91 38.21 17.15
CA MET A 546 -20.95 37.65 18.14
C MET A 546 -21.39 36.32 18.75
N GLY A 547 -22.69 36.08 18.92
CA GLY A 547 -23.22 34.82 19.42
C GLY A 547 -22.96 33.60 18.51
N ALA A 548 -22.71 33.82 17.21
CA ALA A 548 -22.39 32.74 16.26
C ALA A 548 -20.88 32.45 16.16
N TRP A 549 -20.01 33.28 16.78
CA TRP A 549 -18.55 33.15 16.62
C TRP A 549 -18.01 31.86 17.20
N SER A 550 -18.53 31.39 18.32
CA SER A 550 -18.08 30.13 18.94
C SER A 550 -18.30 28.94 18.01
N ASP A 551 -19.50 28.83 17.44
CA ASP A 551 -19.82 27.73 16.52
C ASP A 551 -19.07 27.86 15.19
N GLU A 552 -18.91 29.05 14.68
CA GLU A 552 -18.11 29.29 13.48
C GLU A 552 -16.65 28.89 13.69
N LEU A 553 -16.04 29.24 14.81
CA LEU A 553 -14.64 28.91 15.08
C LEU A 553 -14.40 27.43 15.38
N THR A 554 -15.37 26.74 15.95
CA THR A 554 -15.19 25.38 16.44
C THR A 554 -15.83 24.31 15.56
N LYS A 555 -16.96 24.60 14.90
CA LYS A 555 -17.77 23.59 14.20
C LYS A 555 -17.89 23.83 12.70
N ASN A 556 -18.02 25.08 12.25
CA ASN A 556 -18.35 25.40 10.85
C ASN A 556 -17.08 25.61 10.01
N TRP A 557 -16.27 24.57 9.85
CA TRP A 557 -15.11 24.61 8.96
C TRP A 557 -15.54 24.41 7.50
N ASP A 558 -15.17 25.36 6.65
CA ASP A 558 -15.34 25.28 5.19
C ASP A 558 -13.97 24.94 4.56
N PRO A 559 -13.77 23.72 4.05
CA PRO A 559 -12.49 23.32 3.45
C PRO A 559 -12.07 24.27 2.31
N LYS A 560 -12.99 24.66 1.45
CA LYS A 560 -12.73 25.52 0.28
C LYS A 560 -12.31 26.93 0.67
N ARG A 561 -12.82 27.46 1.77
CA ARG A 561 -12.47 28.80 2.27
C ARG A 561 -11.29 28.77 3.23
N ASP A 562 -11.39 27.94 4.27
CA ASP A 562 -10.50 28.00 5.43
C ASP A 562 -9.15 27.33 5.15
N PHE A 563 -9.15 26.23 4.37
CA PHE A 563 -7.94 25.46 4.05
C PHE A 563 -7.39 25.70 2.63
N ALA A 564 -8.01 26.55 1.81
CA ALA A 564 -7.61 26.75 0.41
C ALA A 564 -6.10 27.03 0.25
N TYR A 565 -5.54 27.90 1.08
CA TYR A 565 -4.11 28.22 1.03
C TYR A 565 -3.24 27.03 1.45
N ALA A 566 -3.63 26.28 2.47
CA ALA A 566 -2.89 25.08 2.91
C ALA A 566 -2.94 23.98 1.85
N MET A 567 -4.12 23.76 1.23
CA MET A 567 -4.27 22.78 0.14
C MET A 567 -3.42 23.14 -1.07
N LEU A 568 -3.35 24.41 -1.47
CA LEU A 568 -2.49 24.88 -2.56
C LEU A 568 -1.00 24.58 -2.34
N HIS A 569 -0.57 24.50 -1.08
CA HIS A 569 0.83 24.27 -0.71
C HIS A 569 1.09 22.89 -0.13
N ALA A 570 0.15 21.94 -0.23
CA ALA A 570 0.27 20.62 0.35
C ALA A 570 1.47 19.84 -0.23
N GLU A 571 1.68 19.85 -1.55
CA GLU A 571 2.83 19.21 -2.18
C GLU A 571 4.16 19.82 -1.76
N ARG A 572 4.24 21.15 -1.66
CA ARG A 572 5.46 21.82 -1.16
C ARG A 572 5.76 21.48 0.30
N LEU A 573 4.72 21.24 1.11
CA LEU A 573 4.89 20.83 2.50
C LEU A 573 5.41 19.40 2.60
N ILE A 574 4.90 18.48 1.78
CA ILE A 574 5.31 17.08 1.83
C ILE A 574 6.76 16.88 1.32
N GLN A 575 7.21 17.74 0.41
CA GLN A 575 8.58 17.75 -0.11
C GLN A 575 9.61 18.28 0.91
N LEU A 576 9.18 19.02 1.95
CA LEU A 576 10.00 19.51 3.07
C LEU A 576 10.13 18.48 4.20
#